data_0bdef229ec4b3d6d7b1fd4fd622711a1
#
_entry.id   0bdef229ec4b3d6d7b1fd4fd622711a1
#
_cell.length_a   1.000
_cell.length_b   1.000
_cell.length_c   1.000
_cell.angle_alpha   90.00
_cell.angle_beta   90.00
_cell.angle_gamma   90.00
#
_symmetry.space_group_name_H-M   'P 1'
#
loop_
_entity.id
_entity.type
_entity.pdbx_description
1 polymer ?
#
loop_
_entity_poly.entity_id
_entity_poly.type
_entity_poly.pdbx_seq_one_letter_code
_entity_poly.pdbx_strand_id
1 'polypeptide(L)'
;MSYTIGIDVGGTKVLGGVVDETGKIVATARKDTPRQGGAALTQTIADTAKELMAQYEVSSVGVSAAGFVSSDRKTMLATPNIADWNGVDLDSELTKLIGLPVVIENDANAAAWGEAKFGAGRNQDHMMMLTVGTGI
;
A
#
# COMPACT_ATOMS: atom_id res chain seq x y z
N MET A 1 8.40 3.49 -20.47
CA MET A 1 8.83 3.27 -19.08
C MET A 1 7.63 2.78 -18.29
N SER A 2 7.81 1.75 -17.49
CA SER A 2 6.73 1.18 -16.66
C SER A 2 6.70 1.84 -15.29
N TYR A 3 5.51 2.25 -14.84
CA TYR A 3 5.30 2.82 -13.51
C TYR A 3 4.37 1.94 -12.70
N THR A 4 4.59 1.93 -11.39
CA THR A 4 3.69 1.34 -10.41
C THR A 4 3.33 2.39 -9.35
N ILE A 5 2.22 2.18 -8.65
CA ILE A 5 1.85 3.02 -7.51
C ILE A 5 2.00 2.21 -6.23
N GLY A 6 2.65 2.80 -5.23
CA GLY A 6 2.61 2.32 -3.85
C GLY A 6 1.75 3.27 -3.01
N ILE A 7 0.87 2.72 -2.19
CA ILE A 7 0.04 3.50 -1.27
C ILE A 7 0.26 2.99 0.15
N ASP A 8 0.67 3.89 1.04
CA ASP A 8 0.83 3.61 2.45
C ASP A 8 -0.35 4.19 3.24
N VAL A 9 -1.05 3.31 3.94
CA VAL A 9 -2.23 3.65 4.73
C VAL A 9 -1.81 3.83 6.18
N GLY A 10 -1.65 5.09 6.59
CA GLY A 10 -1.33 5.46 7.96
C GLY A 10 -2.56 5.84 8.77
N GLY A 11 -2.38 6.01 10.07
CA GLY A 11 -3.46 6.41 10.99
C GLY A 11 -4.01 7.82 10.73
N THR A 12 -3.20 8.72 10.16
CA THR A 12 -3.58 10.12 9.88
C THR A 12 -3.55 10.48 8.41
N LYS A 13 -2.72 9.82 7.62
CA LYS A 13 -2.53 10.13 6.20
C LYS A 13 -2.51 8.86 5.35
N VAL A 14 -3.04 8.98 4.15
CA VAL A 14 -2.87 8.04 3.05
C VAL A 14 -1.89 8.69 2.07
N LEU A 15 -0.75 8.05 1.86
CA LEU A 15 0.31 8.57 1.00
C LEU A 15 0.49 7.64 -0.21
N GLY A 16 0.33 8.20 -1.41
CA GLY A 16 0.60 7.48 -2.65
C GLY A 16 1.88 7.99 -3.33
N GLY A 17 2.59 7.10 -3.98
CA GLY A 17 3.76 7.43 -4.78
C GLY A 17 3.79 6.65 -6.09
N VAL A 18 4.15 7.33 -7.18
CA VAL A 18 4.47 6.68 -8.46
C VAL A 18 5.94 6.32 -8.45
N VAL A 19 6.23 5.06 -8.74
CA VAL A 19 7.59 4.52 -8.70
C VAL A 19 7.96 4.02 -10.09
N ASP A 20 9.15 4.39 -10.56
CA ASP A 20 9.70 3.91 -11.83
C ASP A 20 10.41 2.55 -11.66
N GLU A 21 10.92 2.01 -12.75
CA GLU A 21 11.59 0.70 -12.77
C GLU A 21 12.87 0.64 -11.91
N THR A 22 13.45 1.79 -11.59
CA THR A 22 14.65 1.86 -10.75
C THR A 22 14.35 1.96 -9.27
N GLY A 23 13.06 2.05 -8.89
CA GLY A 23 12.63 2.27 -7.51
C GLY A 23 12.56 3.73 -7.10
N LYS A 24 12.73 4.66 -8.04
CA LYS A 24 12.65 6.10 -7.76
C LYS A 24 11.19 6.55 -7.73
N ILE A 25 10.84 7.32 -6.70
CA ILE A 25 9.55 7.97 -6.59
C ILE A 25 9.55 9.23 -7.45
N VAL A 26 8.69 9.28 -8.46
CA VAL A 26 8.62 10.38 -9.43
C VAL A 26 7.47 11.34 -9.18
N ALA A 27 6.47 10.94 -8.41
CA ALA A 27 5.34 11.78 -8.01
C ALA A 27 4.72 11.25 -6.74
N THR A 28 4.08 12.11 -5.96
CA THR A 28 3.36 11.73 -4.74
C THR A 28 2.00 12.41 -4.66
N ALA A 29 1.06 11.78 -3.95
CA ALA A 29 -0.22 12.34 -3.58
C ALA A 29 -0.50 11.99 -2.12
N ARG A 30 -1.13 12.90 -1.38
CA ARG A 30 -1.43 12.72 0.03
C ARG A 30 -2.87 13.12 0.31
N LYS A 31 -3.57 12.31 1.10
CA LYS A 31 -4.92 12.60 1.60
C LYS A 31 -4.99 12.31 3.08
N ASP A 32 -5.94 12.94 3.76
CA ASP A 32 -6.21 12.64 5.16
C ASP A 32 -6.88 11.27 5.27
N THR A 33 -6.49 10.48 6.28
CA THR A 33 -7.17 9.22 6.59
C THR A 33 -8.55 9.53 7.14
N PRO A 34 -9.64 9.06 6.50
CA PRO A 34 -10.99 9.32 6.99
C PRO A 34 -11.25 8.58 8.30
N ARG A 35 -12.09 9.18 9.14
CA ARG A 35 -12.48 8.62 10.45
C ARG A 35 -13.76 7.79 10.36
N GLN A 36 -14.43 7.77 9.21
CA GLN A 36 -15.75 7.19 9.02
C GLN A 36 -15.75 5.67 8.81
N GLY A 37 -14.58 5.01 8.84
CA GLY A 37 -14.48 3.56 8.72
C GLY A 37 -13.94 3.06 7.40
N GLY A 38 -14.03 1.75 7.20
CA GLY A 38 -13.33 1.05 6.12
C GLY A 38 -13.74 1.43 4.71
N ALA A 39 -15.05 1.62 4.47
CA ALA A 39 -15.54 1.98 3.14
C ALA A 39 -15.02 3.35 2.67
N ALA A 40 -15.00 4.34 3.57
CA ALA A 40 -14.46 5.65 3.28
C ALA A 40 -12.95 5.60 3.03
N LEU A 41 -12.24 4.78 3.78
CA LEU A 41 -10.80 4.59 3.60
C LEU A 41 -10.50 3.88 2.28
N THR A 42 -11.25 2.84 1.93
CA THR A 42 -11.13 2.16 0.63
C THR A 42 -11.30 3.15 -0.53
N GLN A 43 -12.29 4.02 -0.44
CA GLN A 43 -12.52 5.07 -1.45
C GLN A 43 -11.35 6.07 -1.50
N THR A 44 -10.81 6.47 -0.35
CA THR A 44 -9.66 7.39 -0.28
C THR A 44 -8.42 6.79 -0.94
N ILE A 45 -8.17 5.50 -0.74
CA ILE A 45 -7.07 4.78 -1.40
C ILE A 45 -7.27 4.82 -2.93
N ALA A 46 -8.48 4.49 -3.39
CA ALA A 46 -8.80 4.50 -4.82
C ALA A 46 -8.65 5.90 -5.42
N ASP A 47 -9.11 6.94 -4.73
CA ASP A 47 -8.99 8.33 -5.17
C ASP A 47 -7.52 8.77 -5.26
N THR A 48 -6.70 8.36 -4.31
CA THR A 48 -5.25 8.64 -4.32
C THR A 48 -4.58 7.99 -5.54
N ALA A 49 -4.90 6.72 -5.82
CA ALA A 49 -4.39 6.04 -7.00
C ALA A 49 -4.82 6.72 -8.29
N LYS A 50 -6.09 7.06 -8.42
CA LYS A 50 -6.65 7.71 -9.61
C LYS A 50 -6.04 9.08 -9.89
N GLU A 51 -5.77 9.86 -8.86
CA GLU A 51 -5.09 11.15 -8.98
C GLU A 51 -3.71 10.99 -9.65
N LEU A 52 -2.95 9.99 -9.22
CA LEU A 52 -1.63 9.70 -9.79
C LEU A 52 -1.73 9.10 -11.19
N MET A 53 -2.71 8.24 -11.43
CA MET A 53 -2.96 7.62 -12.74
C MET A 53 -3.36 8.65 -13.81
N ALA A 54 -3.87 9.80 -13.43
CA ALA A 54 -4.20 10.86 -14.37
C ALA A 54 -2.96 11.44 -15.06
N GLN A 55 -1.78 11.29 -14.47
CA GLN A 55 -0.53 11.87 -14.94
C GLN A 55 0.50 10.84 -15.42
N TYR A 56 0.33 9.58 -15.03
CA TYR A 56 1.29 8.50 -15.32
C TYR A 56 0.58 7.24 -15.78
N GLU A 57 1.14 6.57 -16.76
CA GLU A 57 0.66 5.26 -17.19
C GLU A 57 1.17 4.18 -16.24
N VAL A 58 0.26 3.69 -15.38
CA VAL A 58 0.55 2.78 -14.28
C VAL A 58 0.04 1.37 -14.60
N SER A 59 0.85 0.36 -14.31
CA SER A 59 0.51 -1.04 -14.59
C SER A 59 -0.14 -1.77 -13.39
N SER A 60 0.17 -1.35 -12.16
CA SER A 60 -0.33 -2.01 -10.94
C SER A 60 -0.22 -1.10 -9.73
N VAL A 61 -0.95 -1.47 -8.68
CA VAL A 61 -0.98 -0.73 -7.41
C VAL A 61 -0.69 -1.68 -6.25
N GLY A 62 0.25 -1.30 -5.40
CA GLY A 62 0.50 -1.96 -4.11
C GLY A 62 -0.02 -1.09 -2.97
N VAL A 63 -0.70 -1.71 -2.02
CA VAL A 63 -1.22 -1.02 -0.82
C VAL A 63 -0.63 -1.64 0.43
N SER A 64 0.00 -0.83 1.27
CA SER A 64 0.49 -1.25 2.57
C SER A 64 -0.41 -0.72 3.68
N ALA A 65 -0.73 -1.56 4.63
CA ALA A 65 -1.57 -1.20 5.77
C ALA A 65 -1.17 -2.00 7.01
N ALA A 66 -1.38 -1.41 8.19
CA ALA A 66 -1.17 -2.11 9.45
C ALA A 66 -2.20 -3.25 9.60
N GLY A 67 -1.75 -4.43 9.97
CA GLY A 67 -2.60 -5.59 10.21
C GLY A 67 -2.09 -6.87 9.58
N PHE A 68 -2.88 -7.92 9.74
CA PHE A 68 -2.59 -9.24 9.18
C PHE A 68 -3.28 -9.38 7.83
N VAL A 69 -2.49 -9.71 6.82
CA VAL A 69 -2.96 -9.91 5.44
C VAL A 69 -2.85 -11.40 5.11
N SER A 70 -3.81 -11.92 4.34
CA SER A 70 -3.77 -13.31 3.90
C SER A 70 -2.53 -13.61 3.05
N SER A 71 -2.12 -14.88 3.00
CA SER A 71 -0.92 -15.30 2.26
C SER A 71 -1.00 -15.02 0.77
N ASP A 72 -2.19 -14.97 0.20
CA ASP A 72 -2.42 -14.58 -1.21
C ASP A 72 -2.46 -13.06 -1.43
N ARG A 73 -2.31 -12.26 -0.37
CA ARG A 73 -2.28 -10.78 -0.38
C ARG A 73 -3.56 -10.14 -0.92
N LYS A 74 -4.70 -10.71 -0.60
CA LYS A 74 -6.01 -10.22 -1.06
C LYS A 74 -6.92 -9.75 0.05
N THR A 75 -6.88 -10.42 1.21
CA THR A 75 -7.85 -10.24 2.29
C THR A 75 -7.16 -9.67 3.54
N MET A 76 -7.78 -8.68 4.13
CA MET A 76 -7.41 -8.20 5.46
C MET A 76 -8.00 -9.14 6.51
N LEU A 77 -7.15 -9.94 7.16
CA LEU A 77 -7.60 -10.90 8.17
C LEU A 77 -7.92 -10.23 9.50
N ALA A 78 -7.10 -9.26 9.90
CA ALA A 78 -7.32 -8.48 11.11
C ALA A 78 -6.57 -7.15 11.01
N THR A 79 -7.22 -6.09 11.45
CA THR A 79 -6.62 -4.76 11.52
C THR A 79 -6.80 -4.20 12.92
N PRO A 80 -5.78 -3.54 13.50
CA PRO A 80 -5.87 -3.01 14.86
C PRO A 80 -6.85 -1.84 15.00
N ASN A 81 -7.07 -1.07 13.92
CA ASN A 81 -7.79 0.21 14.00
C ASN A 81 -8.97 0.34 13.03
N ILE A 82 -9.20 -0.65 12.16
CA ILE A 82 -10.22 -0.58 11.10
C ILE A 82 -11.00 -1.90 11.08
N ALA A 83 -11.86 -2.09 12.07
CA ALA A 83 -12.60 -3.35 12.23
C ALA A 83 -13.44 -3.71 10.99
N ASP A 84 -13.93 -2.73 10.25
CA ASP A 84 -14.73 -2.93 9.05
C ASP A 84 -13.97 -3.62 7.90
N TRP A 85 -12.64 -3.66 7.99
CA TRP A 85 -11.82 -4.36 7.00
C TRP A 85 -11.56 -5.82 7.33
N ASN A 86 -11.91 -6.27 8.54
CA ASN A 86 -11.66 -7.65 8.96
C ASN A 86 -12.44 -8.63 8.07
N GLY A 87 -11.73 -9.54 7.42
CA GLY A 87 -12.32 -10.52 6.51
C GLY A 87 -12.72 -9.97 5.14
N VAL A 88 -12.40 -8.73 4.83
CA VAL A 88 -12.74 -8.08 3.56
C VAL A 88 -11.72 -8.45 2.48
N ASP A 89 -12.19 -8.84 1.31
CA ASP A 89 -11.39 -9.01 0.11
C ASP A 89 -11.10 -7.63 -0.50
N LEU A 90 -10.14 -6.95 0.10
CA LEU A 90 -9.78 -5.58 -0.23
C LEU A 90 -9.19 -5.46 -1.65
N ASP A 91 -8.51 -6.51 -2.12
CA ASP A 91 -8.01 -6.60 -3.49
C ASP A 91 -9.14 -6.45 -4.52
N SER A 92 -10.20 -7.24 -4.37
CA SER A 92 -11.34 -7.17 -5.30
C SER A 92 -12.03 -5.82 -5.27
N GLU A 93 -12.22 -5.25 -4.09
CA GLU A 93 -12.86 -3.93 -3.96
C GLU A 93 -12.03 -2.83 -4.61
N LEU A 94 -10.74 -2.80 -4.33
CA LEU A 94 -9.83 -1.78 -4.91
C LEU A 94 -9.62 -1.99 -6.40
N THR A 95 -9.51 -3.22 -6.86
CA THR A 95 -9.39 -3.53 -8.29
C THR A 95 -10.59 -3.01 -9.07
N LYS A 96 -11.80 -3.17 -8.53
CA LYS A 96 -13.02 -2.61 -9.15
C LYS A 96 -13.01 -1.09 -9.22
N LEU A 97 -12.57 -0.43 -8.14
CA LEU A 97 -12.54 1.02 -8.06
C LEU A 97 -11.43 1.63 -8.91
N ILE A 98 -10.27 1.01 -8.96
CA ILE A 98 -9.06 1.53 -9.61
C ILE A 98 -8.97 1.07 -11.07
N GLY A 99 -9.38 -0.16 -11.36
CA GLY A 99 -9.30 -0.74 -12.71
C GLY A 99 -7.94 -1.34 -13.06
N LEU A 100 -7.06 -1.53 -12.09
CA LEU A 100 -5.74 -2.15 -12.23
C LEU A 100 -5.56 -3.27 -11.21
N PRO A 101 -4.63 -4.21 -11.44
CA PRO A 101 -4.26 -5.19 -10.43
C PRO A 101 -3.77 -4.52 -9.15
N VAL A 102 -4.28 -4.97 -8.01
CA VAL A 102 -3.93 -4.47 -6.68
C VAL A 102 -3.36 -5.60 -5.83
N VAL A 103 -2.31 -5.31 -5.08
CA VAL A 103 -1.73 -6.22 -4.10
C VAL A 103 -1.76 -5.54 -2.73
N ILE A 104 -2.23 -6.26 -1.72
CA ILE A 104 -2.26 -5.77 -0.35
C ILE A 104 -1.13 -6.41 0.45
N GLU A 105 -0.43 -5.64 1.25
CA GLU A 105 0.63 -6.15 2.12
C GLU A 105 0.59 -5.47 3.50
N ASN A 106 1.06 -6.17 4.51
CA ASN A 106 1.35 -5.57 5.80
C ASN A 106 2.43 -4.49 5.64
N ASP A 107 2.32 -3.38 6.36
CA ASP A 107 3.20 -2.22 6.23
C ASP A 107 4.67 -2.54 6.52
N ALA A 108 4.96 -3.30 7.58
CA ALA A 108 6.33 -3.71 7.90
C ALA A 108 6.90 -4.66 6.83
N ASN A 109 6.10 -5.60 6.34
CA ASN A 109 6.50 -6.50 5.25
C ASN A 109 6.77 -5.74 3.96
N ALA A 110 5.92 -4.78 3.61
CA ALA A 110 6.11 -3.94 2.43
C ALA A 110 7.40 -3.12 2.52
N ALA A 111 7.68 -2.54 3.68
CA ALA A 111 8.91 -1.80 3.93
C ALA A 111 10.16 -2.72 3.83
N ALA A 112 10.10 -3.92 4.40
CA ALA A 112 11.19 -4.89 4.28
C ALA A 112 11.45 -5.29 2.83
N TRP A 113 10.40 -5.50 2.05
CA TRP A 113 10.51 -5.79 0.62
C TRP A 113 11.17 -4.64 -0.14
N GLY A 114 10.77 -3.40 0.14
CA GLY A 114 11.36 -2.20 -0.47
C GLY A 114 12.85 -2.08 -0.16
N GLU A 115 13.25 -2.30 1.08
CA GLU A 115 14.65 -2.29 1.49
C GLU A 115 15.47 -3.42 0.85
N ALA A 116 14.87 -4.60 0.70
CA ALA A 116 15.54 -5.72 0.04
C ALA A 116 15.78 -5.46 -1.45
N LYS A 117 14.86 -4.78 -2.12
CA LYS A 117 14.95 -4.51 -3.56
C LYS A 117 15.79 -3.27 -3.90
N PHE A 118 15.62 -2.19 -3.15
CA PHE A 118 16.15 -0.88 -3.53
C PHE A 118 16.98 -0.21 -2.43
N GLY A 119 16.97 -0.72 -1.22
CA GLY A 119 17.57 -0.09 -0.05
C GLY A 119 18.75 -0.87 0.54
N ALA A 120 18.83 -0.84 1.87
CA ALA A 120 19.95 -1.40 2.64
C ALA A 120 20.14 -2.91 2.47
N GLY A 121 19.06 -3.64 2.19
CA GLY A 121 19.11 -5.09 1.96
C GLY A 121 19.44 -5.51 0.54
N ARG A 122 19.69 -4.58 -0.35
CA ARG A 122 20.00 -4.87 -1.76
C ARG A 122 21.24 -5.77 -1.90
N ASN A 123 21.10 -6.81 -2.72
CA ASN A 123 22.12 -7.81 -2.95
C ASN A 123 22.47 -8.70 -1.72
N GLN A 124 21.58 -8.74 -0.72
CA GLN A 124 21.70 -9.64 0.42
C GLN A 124 20.75 -10.82 0.26
N ASP A 125 21.21 -12.05 0.57
CA ASP A 125 20.37 -13.24 0.52
C ASP A 125 19.43 -13.32 1.74
N HIS A 126 19.86 -12.77 2.88
CA HIS A 126 19.10 -12.76 4.12
C HIS A 126 19.08 -11.36 4.73
N MET A 127 17.92 -10.94 5.19
CA MET A 127 17.72 -9.63 5.81
C MET A 127 16.68 -9.73 6.93
N MET A 128 16.92 -9.01 8.01
CA MET A 128 15.91 -8.77 9.05
C MET A 128 15.68 -7.27 9.15
N MET A 129 14.43 -6.88 9.28
CA MET A 129 14.05 -5.49 9.50
C MET A 129 13.21 -5.37 10.77
N LEU A 130 13.52 -4.38 11.58
CA LEU A 130 12.75 -4.03 12.77
C LEU A 130 12.20 -2.63 12.59
N THR A 131 10.88 -2.50 12.76
CA THR A 131 10.22 -1.20 12.80
C THR A 131 10.02 -0.79 14.25
N VAL A 132 10.52 0.38 14.60
CA VAL A 132 10.44 0.92 15.97
C VAL A 132 9.79 2.28 15.91
N GLY A 133 8.62 2.42 16.52
CA GLY A 133 7.83 3.65 16.51
C GLY A 133 6.95 3.70 17.75
N THR A 134 5.64 3.86 17.59
CA THR A 134 4.67 3.73 18.68
C THR A 134 4.61 2.31 19.25
N GLY A 135 5.09 1.32 18.50
CA GLY A 135 5.23 -0.08 18.89
C GLY A 135 6.40 -0.73 18.18
N ILE A 136 6.63 -1.98 18.47
CA ILE A 136 7.65 -2.82 17.84
C ILE A 136 6.96 -3.97 17.13
#